data_2ab6789746f40ed41660375ba40ec13d
#
_entry.id   2ab6789746f40ed41660375ba40ec13d
#
_cell.length_a   1.000
_cell.length_b   1.000
_cell.length_c   1.000
_cell.angle_alpha   90.00
_cell.angle_beta   90.00
_cell.angle_gamma   90.00
#
_symmetry.space_group_name_H-M   'P 1'
#
loop_
_entity.id
_entity.type
_entity.pdbx_description
1 polymer ?
#
loop_
_entity_poly.entity_id
_entity_poly.type
_entity_poly.pdbx_seq_one_letter_code
_entity_poly.pdbx_strand_id
1 'polypeptide(L)'
;MMDSDEKVSVIICAYSMERLRDIHEAVDSVLAQTLKPHEVIIAIDHNKELFHRLESELPPEVKLVLNEGPHGLSETRNAGIRSSSGEIVAFMDDDAVAEENWLENLTPPFEDSKTMAVGGQAVPLWPGDQPPFWFVEEFDFVIGCTAHKQLLLRANSEIRNVTGSNMAFRKEVFEKLGLWENALGRCDGGRVKFNPTGGEEAELCLRIKTNMPDSVILFRPESVVHHKVTSQRATLKYVFDFCFREGITRAMMRKIVSRYGQNPLAAENLFLRRLLSTSIPRRLKRFYRLANLVQVGVITANLSLMATGYLLGRWKYR
;
A
#
# COMPACT_ATOMS: atom_id res chain seq x y z
N MET A 1 21.50 9.57 21.46
CA MET A 1 21.73 10.39 20.27
C MET A 1 22.04 9.41 19.17
N MET A 2 21.08 9.20 18.30
CA MET A 2 21.22 8.31 17.13
C MET A 2 22.09 9.03 16.12
N ASP A 3 23.24 8.47 15.86
CA ASP A 3 24.06 8.82 14.70
C ASP A 3 23.75 7.77 13.62
N SER A 4 22.45 7.67 13.23
CA SER A 4 22.08 6.86 12.08
C SER A 4 22.24 7.72 10.83
N ASP A 5 23.41 7.65 10.26
CA ASP A 5 23.81 8.29 8.99
C ASP A 5 23.07 7.68 7.77
N GLU A 6 22.05 6.85 8.00
CA GLU A 6 21.31 6.20 6.92
C GLU A 6 20.43 7.21 6.17
N LYS A 7 20.80 7.46 4.94
CA LYS A 7 20.12 8.41 4.04
C LYS A 7 18.79 7.83 3.57
N VAL A 8 17.70 8.56 3.81
CA VAL A 8 16.35 8.16 3.40
C VAL A 8 15.92 8.96 2.19
N SER A 9 15.65 8.27 1.07
CA SER A 9 14.94 8.84 -0.08
C SER A 9 13.45 8.61 0.08
N VAL A 10 12.64 9.67 0.03
CA VAL A 10 11.18 9.55 0.03
C VAL A 10 10.67 9.63 -1.40
N ILE A 11 9.90 8.62 -1.84
CA ILE A 11 9.29 8.56 -3.17
C ILE A 11 7.77 8.68 -3.05
N ILE A 12 7.22 9.68 -3.75
CA ILE A 12 5.78 9.89 -3.92
C ILE A 12 5.45 9.63 -5.39
N CYS A 13 4.48 8.74 -5.66
CA CYS A 13 4.07 8.43 -7.03
C CYS A 13 2.80 9.20 -7.39
N ALA A 14 2.83 9.96 -8.50
CA ALA A 14 1.73 10.80 -8.96
C ALA A 14 1.37 10.48 -10.43
N TYR A 15 0.10 10.72 -10.82
CA TYR A 15 -0.35 10.43 -12.19
C TYR A 15 -1.42 11.39 -12.72
N SER A 16 -2.14 12.12 -11.87
CA SER A 16 -3.31 12.91 -12.26
C SER A 16 -3.25 14.36 -11.80
N MET A 17 -3.60 15.27 -12.71
CA MET A 17 -3.80 16.69 -12.40
C MET A 17 -4.91 16.92 -11.36
N GLU A 18 -5.91 16.03 -11.29
CA GLU A 18 -7.00 16.14 -10.31
C GLU A 18 -6.51 16.04 -8.87
N ARG A 19 -5.29 15.48 -8.66
CA ARG A 19 -4.64 15.32 -7.36
C ARG A 19 -3.59 16.39 -7.05
N LEU A 20 -3.50 17.44 -7.85
CA LEU A 20 -2.45 18.46 -7.69
C LEU A 20 -2.39 19.02 -6.26
N ARG A 21 -3.54 19.33 -5.66
CA ARG A 21 -3.62 19.79 -4.27
C ARG A 21 -3.15 18.71 -3.28
N ASP A 22 -3.56 17.45 -3.49
CA ASP A 22 -3.17 16.34 -2.62
C ASP A 22 -1.65 16.11 -2.69
N ILE A 23 -1.05 16.21 -3.89
CA ILE A 23 0.40 16.11 -4.10
C ILE A 23 1.13 17.20 -3.30
N HIS A 24 0.68 18.45 -3.34
CA HIS A 24 1.30 19.52 -2.55
C HIS A 24 1.21 19.23 -1.05
N GLU A 25 0.04 18.83 -0.54
CA GLU A 25 -0.12 18.50 0.88
C GLU A 25 0.78 17.30 1.29
N ALA A 26 0.94 16.30 0.41
CA ALA A 26 1.83 15.17 0.63
C ALA A 26 3.30 15.63 0.71
N VAL A 27 3.75 16.43 -0.25
CA VAL A 27 5.13 16.98 -0.29
C VAL A 27 5.41 17.85 0.92
N ASP A 28 4.52 18.78 1.26
CA ASP A 28 4.66 19.67 2.41
C ASP A 28 4.81 18.87 3.71
N SER A 29 4.03 17.80 3.89
CA SER A 29 4.12 16.94 5.06
C SER A 29 5.46 16.19 5.17
N VAL A 30 6.07 15.83 4.03
CA VAL A 30 7.39 15.18 3.98
C VAL A 30 8.51 16.20 4.22
N LEU A 31 8.42 17.39 3.69
CA LEU A 31 9.40 18.46 3.93
C LEU A 31 9.34 18.97 5.38
N ALA A 32 8.18 18.86 6.05
CA ALA A 32 8.00 19.26 7.45
C ALA A 32 8.51 18.24 8.48
N GLN A 33 8.98 17.05 8.07
CA GLN A 33 9.39 15.99 8.99
C GLN A 33 10.44 16.42 10.01
N THR A 34 10.35 15.88 11.26
CA THR A 34 11.37 16.06 12.32
C THR A 34 12.71 15.47 11.89
N LEU A 35 12.71 14.25 11.41
CA LEU A 35 13.84 13.63 10.71
C LEU A 35 13.76 14.00 9.22
N LYS A 36 14.63 14.91 8.78
CA LYS A 36 14.61 15.36 7.38
C LYS A 36 15.00 14.24 6.43
N PRO A 37 14.22 14.04 5.33
CA PRO A 37 14.64 13.13 4.27
C PRO A 37 15.93 13.61 3.61
N HIS A 38 16.74 12.67 3.13
CA HIS A 38 17.93 12.99 2.33
C HIS A 38 17.53 13.62 0.98
N GLU A 39 16.45 13.15 0.39
CA GLU A 39 15.83 13.68 -0.82
C GLU A 39 14.35 13.32 -0.88
N VAL A 40 13.57 14.14 -1.58
CA VAL A 40 12.18 13.89 -1.92
C VAL A 40 12.06 13.77 -3.43
N ILE A 41 11.48 12.66 -3.90
CA ILE A 41 11.33 12.35 -5.31
C ILE A 41 9.85 12.18 -5.63
N ILE A 42 9.34 12.94 -6.59
CA ILE A 42 8.01 12.69 -7.16
C ILE A 42 8.19 11.98 -8.49
N ALA A 43 7.76 10.74 -8.54
CA ALA A 43 7.73 9.95 -9.75
C ALA A 43 6.36 10.06 -10.43
N ILE A 44 6.32 10.50 -11.69
CA ILE A 44 5.10 10.86 -12.40
C ILE A 44 4.85 9.87 -13.53
N ASP A 45 3.66 9.23 -13.53
CA ASP A 45 3.28 8.23 -14.54
C ASP A 45 2.76 8.89 -15.83
N HIS A 46 3.63 9.04 -16.85
CA HIS A 46 3.31 9.48 -18.20
C HIS A 46 2.56 10.81 -18.35
N ASN A 47 2.52 11.64 -17.31
CA ASN A 47 1.78 12.91 -17.32
C ASN A 47 2.74 14.11 -17.41
N LYS A 48 3.08 14.52 -18.64
CA LYS A 48 3.98 15.65 -18.88
C LYS A 48 3.38 16.99 -18.42
N GLU A 49 2.06 17.17 -18.50
CA GLU A 49 1.39 18.37 -18.03
C GLU A 49 1.56 18.51 -16.51
N LEU A 50 1.31 17.42 -15.76
CA LEU A 50 1.53 17.37 -14.32
C LEU A 50 3.01 17.62 -13.97
N PHE A 51 3.95 17.03 -14.75
CA PHE A 51 5.39 17.24 -14.56
C PHE A 51 5.75 18.72 -14.64
N HIS A 52 5.40 19.41 -15.74
CA HIS A 52 5.70 20.83 -15.90
C HIS A 52 4.99 21.72 -14.89
N ARG A 53 3.80 21.34 -14.48
CA ARG A 53 3.07 22.06 -13.44
C ARG A 53 3.80 21.98 -12.10
N LEU A 54 4.18 20.80 -11.67
CA LEU A 54 4.92 20.59 -10.42
C LEU A 54 6.32 21.20 -10.47
N GLU A 55 7.00 21.16 -11.63
CA GLU A 55 8.31 21.81 -11.84
C GLU A 55 8.27 23.32 -11.57
N SER A 56 7.15 23.95 -11.89
CA SER A 56 6.96 25.41 -11.67
C SER A 56 6.48 25.77 -10.25
N GLU A 57 5.91 24.84 -9.50
CA GLU A 57 5.25 25.11 -8.22
C GLU A 57 5.98 24.57 -7.00
N LEU A 58 6.75 23.49 -7.16
CA LEU A 58 7.44 22.86 -6.04
C LEU A 58 8.80 23.48 -5.77
N PRO A 59 9.29 23.39 -4.52
CA PRO A 59 10.64 23.80 -4.17
C PRO A 59 11.69 23.04 -4.98
N PRO A 60 12.81 23.70 -5.36
CA PRO A 60 13.84 23.12 -6.24
C PRO A 60 14.58 21.90 -5.65
N GLU A 61 14.50 21.69 -4.34
CA GLU A 61 15.03 20.51 -3.65
C GLU A 61 14.18 19.25 -3.87
N VAL A 62 12.94 19.38 -4.39
CA VAL A 62 12.09 18.26 -4.73
C VAL A 62 12.43 17.80 -6.15
N LYS A 63 12.89 16.56 -6.27
CA LYS A 63 13.29 15.97 -7.53
C LYS A 63 12.08 15.41 -8.28
N LEU A 64 11.89 15.78 -9.53
CA LEU A 64 10.84 15.24 -10.39
C LEU A 64 11.40 14.19 -11.34
N VAL A 65 10.69 13.08 -11.51
CA VAL A 65 11.06 11.98 -12.41
C VAL A 65 9.84 11.57 -13.24
N LEU A 66 9.96 11.65 -14.55
CA LEU A 66 8.92 11.15 -15.44
C LEU A 66 9.13 9.66 -15.71
N ASN A 67 8.10 8.84 -15.43
CA ASN A 67 8.10 7.46 -15.90
C ASN A 67 7.84 7.43 -17.40
N GLU A 68 8.82 6.98 -18.18
CA GLU A 68 8.76 6.76 -19.62
C GLU A 68 8.69 5.27 -20.00
N GLY A 69 8.74 4.38 -18.99
CA GLY A 69 8.60 2.93 -19.13
C GLY A 69 7.12 2.48 -19.25
N PRO A 70 6.77 1.26 -18.90
CA PRO A 70 5.37 0.83 -18.86
C PRO A 70 4.50 1.67 -17.92
N HIS A 71 3.24 1.89 -18.29
CA HIS A 71 2.27 2.55 -17.43
C HIS A 71 2.00 1.74 -16.14
N GLY A 72 1.84 2.43 -15.04
CA GLY A 72 1.37 1.88 -13.77
C GLY A 72 2.27 2.14 -12.60
N LEU A 73 1.70 1.94 -11.41
CA LEU A 73 2.31 2.28 -10.13
C LEU A 73 3.66 1.58 -9.89
N SER A 74 3.79 0.30 -10.24
CA SER A 74 5.05 -0.45 -10.09
C SER A 74 6.19 0.19 -10.85
N GLU A 75 6.00 0.52 -12.14
CA GLU A 75 7.07 1.13 -12.92
C GLU A 75 7.33 2.58 -12.51
N THR A 76 6.31 3.29 -12.08
CA THR A 76 6.48 4.64 -11.54
C THR A 76 7.32 4.61 -10.26
N ARG A 77 7.08 3.66 -9.33
CA ARG A 77 7.96 3.41 -8.19
C ARG A 77 9.37 3.02 -8.62
N ASN A 78 9.50 2.17 -9.64
CA ASN A 78 10.79 1.75 -10.20
C ASN A 78 11.60 2.94 -10.76
N ALA A 79 10.95 3.88 -11.44
CA ALA A 79 11.56 5.12 -11.90
C ALA A 79 12.10 5.96 -10.74
N GLY A 80 11.31 6.08 -9.66
CA GLY A 80 11.73 6.74 -8.42
C GLY A 80 12.94 6.04 -7.77
N ILE A 81 12.92 4.70 -7.64
CA ILE A 81 14.04 3.93 -7.06
C ILE A 81 15.33 4.12 -7.87
N ARG A 82 15.26 4.02 -9.19
CA ARG A 82 16.44 4.25 -10.06
C ARG A 82 17.05 5.64 -9.88
N SER A 83 16.22 6.60 -9.51
CA SER A 83 16.60 8.00 -9.33
C SER A 83 17.03 8.33 -7.91
N SER A 84 16.80 7.43 -6.95
CA SER A 84 17.13 7.62 -5.54
C SER A 84 18.59 7.35 -5.25
N SER A 85 19.13 8.04 -4.24
CA SER A 85 20.52 7.90 -3.77
C SER A 85 20.64 7.42 -2.31
N GLY A 86 19.52 7.42 -1.57
CA GLY A 86 19.49 6.97 -0.17
C GLY A 86 19.64 5.46 -0.01
N GLU A 87 20.07 5.03 1.17
CA GLU A 87 20.22 3.63 1.56
C GLU A 87 18.89 2.99 1.93
N ILE A 88 17.95 3.83 2.38
CA ILE A 88 16.56 3.47 2.64
C ILE A 88 15.68 4.23 1.64
N VAL A 89 14.69 3.52 1.09
CA VAL A 89 13.70 4.09 0.18
C VAL A 89 12.33 3.98 0.85
N ALA A 90 11.77 5.11 1.24
CA ALA A 90 10.42 5.21 1.81
C ALA A 90 9.41 5.60 0.72
N PHE A 91 8.21 5.05 0.80
CA PHE A 91 7.12 5.32 -0.14
C PHE A 91 5.89 5.83 0.60
N MET A 92 5.28 6.83 0.01
CA MET A 92 3.99 7.38 0.42
C MET A 92 3.13 7.67 -0.82
N ASP A 93 1.82 7.49 -0.72
CA ASP A 93 0.91 7.81 -1.82
C ASP A 93 0.71 9.34 -1.94
N ASP A 94 0.36 9.81 -3.15
CA ASP A 94 0.12 11.22 -3.47
C ASP A 94 -1.15 11.80 -2.82
N ASP A 95 -2.01 10.95 -2.26
CA ASP A 95 -3.21 11.31 -1.50
C ASP A 95 -3.08 10.97 0.00
N ALA A 96 -1.83 10.93 0.51
CA ALA A 96 -1.53 10.73 1.92
C ALA A 96 -0.79 11.94 2.51
N VAL A 97 -0.98 12.17 3.81
CA VAL A 97 -0.31 13.22 4.60
C VAL A 97 0.39 12.55 5.79
N ALA A 98 1.69 12.73 5.90
CA ALA A 98 2.50 12.16 6.97
C ALA A 98 2.37 12.98 8.27
N GLU A 99 2.36 12.29 9.43
CA GLU A 99 2.60 12.98 10.71
C GLU A 99 4.03 13.48 10.80
N GLU A 100 4.28 14.54 11.59
CA GLU A 100 5.58 15.23 11.67
C GLU A 100 6.75 14.29 12.05
N ASN A 101 6.48 13.23 12.77
CA ASN A 101 7.44 12.22 13.24
C ASN A 101 7.39 10.91 12.45
N TRP A 102 6.80 10.92 11.26
CA TRP A 102 6.61 9.72 10.44
C TRP A 102 7.94 9.01 10.12
N LEU A 103 8.94 9.72 9.57
CA LEU A 103 10.25 9.15 9.24
C LEU A 103 11.02 8.76 10.50
N GLU A 104 10.99 9.58 11.55
CA GLU A 104 11.63 9.31 12.83
C GLU A 104 11.13 8.00 13.46
N ASN A 105 9.84 7.67 13.26
CA ASN A 105 9.25 6.43 13.73
C ASN A 105 9.46 5.25 12.76
N LEU A 106 9.61 5.50 11.46
CA LEU A 106 9.72 4.47 10.42
C LEU A 106 11.12 3.85 10.34
N THR A 107 12.16 4.66 10.56
CA THR A 107 13.55 4.29 10.25
C THR A 107 14.30 3.50 11.32
N PRO A 108 14.06 3.65 12.64
CA PRO A 108 14.87 2.98 13.66
C PRO A 108 15.04 1.46 13.50
N PRO A 109 14.05 0.70 13.00
CA PRO A 109 14.25 -0.74 12.81
C PRO A 109 15.36 -1.10 11.82
N PHE A 110 15.77 -0.17 10.95
CA PHE A 110 16.84 -0.40 9.98
C PHE A 110 18.24 -0.39 10.61
N GLU A 111 18.40 0.01 11.87
CA GLU A 111 19.64 -0.20 12.62
C GLU A 111 20.04 -1.68 12.69
N ASP A 112 19.05 -2.58 12.70
CA ASP A 112 19.30 -4.01 12.50
C ASP A 112 19.43 -4.31 11.01
N SER A 113 20.62 -4.77 10.60
CA SER A 113 20.91 -5.13 9.20
C SER A 113 20.01 -6.24 8.64
N LYS A 114 19.31 -6.99 9.47
CA LYS A 114 18.32 -7.99 9.05
C LYS A 114 16.99 -7.38 8.63
N THR A 115 16.72 -6.13 9.02
CA THR A 115 15.48 -5.44 8.65
C THR A 115 15.55 -5.00 7.19
N MET A 116 14.75 -5.63 6.33
CA MET A 116 14.69 -5.35 4.90
C MET A 116 13.52 -4.45 4.52
N ALA A 117 12.45 -4.48 5.31
CA ALA A 117 11.30 -3.62 5.10
C ALA A 117 10.61 -3.24 6.42
N VAL A 118 10.01 -2.06 6.43
CA VAL A 118 9.21 -1.56 7.55
C VAL A 118 7.90 -1.00 6.99
N GLY A 119 6.76 -1.40 7.55
CA GLY A 119 5.47 -0.82 7.27
C GLY A 119 5.00 0.05 8.41
N GLY A 120 4.49 1.23 8.10
CA GLY A 120 3.80 2.10 9.06
C GLY A 120 2.28 1.94 9.01
N GLN A 121 1.59 2.74 9.80
CA GLN A 121 0.14 2.80 9.86
C GLN A 121 -0.40 3.83 8.86
N ALA A 122 -1.31 3.41 7.98
CA ALA A 122 -2.09 4.30 7.13
C ALA A 122 -3.53 4.38 7.67
N VAL A 123 -3.92 5.56 8.11
CA VAL A 123 -5.22 5.86 8.72
C VAL A 123 -6.14 6.52 7.69
N PRO A 124 -7.38 6.08 7.53
CA PRO A 124 -8.29 6.68 6.57
C PRO A 124 -8.78 8.06 7.01
N LEU A 125 -8.66 9.06 6.12
CA LEU A 125 -9.38 10.33 6.21
C LEU A 125 -10.65 10.24 5.36
N TRP A 126 -11.77 10.05 6.02
CA TRP A 126 -13.07 9.90 5.36
C TRP A 126 -13.66 11.25 4.96
N PRO A 127 -14.34 11.35 3.81
CA PRO A 127 -15.16 12.51 3.51
C PRO A 127 -16.29 12.61 4.55
N GLY A 128 -16.28 13.72 5.35
CA GLY A 128 -17.22 13.90 6.46
C GLY A 128 -16.83 13.22 7.78
N ASP A 129 -15.53 12.93 7.96
CA ASP A 129 -14.88 12.49 9.21
C ASP A 129 -15.30 11.11 9.75
N GLN A 130 -16.24 10.44 9.11
CA GLN A 130 -16.73 9.13 9.56
C GLN A 130 -16.90 8.15 8.38
N PRO A 131 -16.61 6.87 8.62
CA PRO A 131 -16.89 5.84 7.63
C PRO A 131 -18.40 5.70 7.40
N PRO A 132 -18.84 5.32 6.19
CA PRO A 132 -20.22 4.95 5.96
C PRO A 132 -20.64 3.81 6.91
N PHE A 133 -21.90 3.82 7.41
CA PHE A 133 -22.39 2.85 8.40
C PHE A 133 -22.31 1.41 7.96
N TRP A 134 -22.28 1.16 6.65
CA TRP A 134 -22.14 -0.16 6.04
C TRP A 134 -20.67 -0.60 5.88
N PHE A 135 -19.70 0.32 6.03
CA PHE A 135 -18.30 0.00 5.86
C PHE A 135 -17.81 -0.93 6.98
N VAL A 136 -16.91 -1.81 6.64
CA VAL A 136 -16.39 -2.86 7.52
C VAL A 136 -14.88 -2.69 7.63
N GLU A 137 -14.41 -2.36 8.82
CA GLU A 137 -13.00 -2.06 9.13
C GLU A 137 -12.01 -3.17 8.70
N GLU A 138 -12.47 -4.43 8.67
CA GLU A 138 -11.66 -5.53 8.20
C GLU A 138 -11.28 -5.42 6.71
N PHE A 139 -11.94 -4.52 5.97
CA PHE A 139 -11.67 -4.23 4.55
C PHE A 139 -10.96 -2.89 4.33
N ASP A 140 -10.27 -2.33 5.32
CA ASP A 140 -9.50 -1.07 5.19
C ASP A 140 -8.49 -1.12 4.05
N PHE A 141 -7.94 -2.29 3.73
CA PHE A 141 -7.04 -2.47 2.59
C PHE A 141 -7.67 -2.12 1.23
N VAL A 142 -9.00 -2.15 1.12
CA VAL A 142 -9.74 -1.78 -0.11
C VAL A 142 -9.58 -0.30 -0.42
N ILE A 143 -9.49 0.52 0.62
CA ILE A 143 -9.33 1.97 0.51
C ILE A 143 -7.88 2.44 0.64
N GLY A 144 -6.92 1.51 0.61
CA GLY A 144 -5.48 1.81 0.66
C GLY A 144 -4.90 1.99 2.07
N CYS A 145 -5.68 1.65 3.10
CA CYS A 145 -5.26 1.81 4.50
C CYS A 145 -4.72 0.51 5.12
N THR A 146 -4.06 0.65 6.25
CA THR A 146 -3.50 -0.50 6.97
C THR A 146 -4.60 -1.44 7.43
N ALA A 147 -4.47 -2.71 7.10
CA ALA A 147 -5.48 -3.71 7.48
C ALA A 147 -5.68 -3.72 9.00
N HIS A 148 -6.93 -3.67 9.44
CA HIS A 148 -7.32 -3.59 10.86
C HIS A 148 -6.58 -4.57 11.79
N LYS A 149 -6.24 -5.77 11.30
CA LYS A 149 -5.46 -6.74 12.07
C LYS A 149 -4.05 -6.27 12.45
N GLN A 150 -3.43 -5.41 11.62
CA GLN A 150 -2.09 -4.86 11.88
C GLN A 150 -2.13 -3.79 12.96
N LEU A 151 -3.24 -3.06 13.10
CA LEU A 151 -3.43 -2.05 14.14
C LEU A 151 -3.44 -2.64 15.57
N LEU A 152 -3.57 -3.97 15.70
CA LEU A 152 -3.49 -4.69 16.96
C LEU A 152 -2.08 -5.19 17.29
N LEU A 153 -1.12 -4.98 16.40
CA LEU A 153 0.27 -5.36 16.59
C LEU A 153 1.02 -4.28 17.38
N ARG A 154 2.03 -4.72 18.11
CA ARG A 154 2.97 -3.82 18.79
C ARG A 154 4.06 -3.36 17.83
N ALA A 155 4.77 -2.30 18.21
CA ALA A 155 5.99 -1.89 17.52
C ALA A 155 6.96 -3.06 17.33
N ASN A 156 7.62 -3.10 16.18
CA ASN A 156 8.56 -4.14 15.77
C ASN A 156 7.96 -5.56 15.70
N SER A 157 6.63 -5.69 15.62
CA SER A 157 6.02 -6.98 15.29
C SER A 157 6.37 -7.37 13.85
N GLU A 158 6.77 -8.62 13.64
CA GLU A 158 6.99 -9.13 12.28
C GLU A 158 5.66 -9.26 11.52
N ILE A 159 5.64 -8.76 10.29
CA ILE A 159 4.49 -8.82 9.40
C ILE A 159 4.84 -9.53 8.09
N ARG A 160 3.82 -10.05 7.39
CA ARG A 160 4.02 -10.70 6.10
C ARG A 160 4.37 -9.70 5.00
N ASN A 161 3.67 -8.59 4.96
CA ASN A 161 3.84 -7.54 3.95
C ASN A 161 3.44 -6.18 4.49
N VAL A 162 4.05 -5.17 3.93
CA VAL A 162 3.77 -3.75 4.20
C VAL A 162 2.53 -3.27 3.44
N THR A 163 2.08 -2.03 3.71
CA THR A 163 0.99 -1.33 3.01
C THR A 163 1.60 -0.25 2.11
N GLY A 164 1.21 -0.22 0.84
CA GLY A 164 1.82 0.62 -0.20
C GLY A 164 1.86 2.12 0.09
N SER A 165 0.88 2.62 0.84
CA SER A 165 0.79 4.04 1.21
C SER A 165 1.71 4.46 2.36
N ASN A 166 2.33 3.50 3.08
CA ASN A 166 3.25 3.77 4.19
C ASN A 166 4.23 2.60 4.37
N MET A 167 5.36 2.67 3.70
CA MET A 167 6.36 1.62 3.74
C MET A 167 7.76 2.14 3.44
N ALA A 168 8.78 1.44 3.94
CA ALA A 168 10.18 1.66 3.58
C ALA A 168 10.90 0.33 3.38
N PHE A 169 11.93 0.36 2.56
CA PHE A 169 12.80 -0.78 2.24
C PHE A 169 14.26 -0.36 2.26
N ARG A 170 15.17 -1.28 2.64
CA ARG A 170 16.56 -1.13 2.27
C ARG A 170 16.70 -1.13 0.75
N LYS A 171 17.47 -0.21 0.21
CA LYS A 171 17.67 -0.11 -1.24
C LYS A 171 18.32 -1.36 -1.81
N GLU A 172 19.17 -2.02 -1.03
CA GLU A 172 19.81 -3.29 -1.42
C GLU A 172 18.82 -4.40 -1.77
N VAL A 173 17.56 -4.35 -1.27
CA VAL A 173 16.50 -5.28 -1.68
C VAL A 173 16.26 -5.20 -3.18
N PHE A 174 16.16 -3.99 -3.70
CA PHE A 174 15.94 -3.76 -5.13
C PHE A 174 17.17 -4.09 -5.98
N GLU A 175 18.35 -3.88 -5.43
CA GLU A 175 19.62 -4.21 -6.08
C GLU A 175 19.85 -5.72 -6.17
N LYS A 176 19.54 -6.45 -5.09
CA LYS A 176 19.77 -7.90 -5.00
C LYS A 176 18.65 -8.73 -5.60
N LEU A 177 17.40 -8.31 -5.42
CA LEU A 177 16.22 -9.11 -5.77
C LEU A 177 15.48 -8.57 -7.01
N GLY A 178 15.85 -7.39 -7.51
CA GLY A 178 15.19 -6.70 -8.61
C GLY A 178 14.02 -5.82 -8.16
N LEU A 179 13.58 -4.97 -9.07
CA LEU A 179 12.56 -3.95 -8.87
C LEU A 179 11.13 -4.53 -8.69
N TRP A 180 10.14 -3.67 -8.55
CA TRP A 180 8.73 -4.05 -8.47
C TRP A 180 8.26 -4.78 -9.73
N GLU A 181 7.43 -5.82 -9.55
CA GLU A 181 6.84 -6.59 -10.66
C GLU A 181 5.74 -5.78 -11.36
N ASN A 182 6.00 -5.36 -12.60
CA ASN A 182 5.10 -4.51 -13.37
C ASN A 182 3.73 -5.15 -13.69
N ALA A 183 3.66 -6.49 -13.67
CA ALA A 183 2.42 -7.20 -13.92
C ALA A 183 1.38 -7.05 -12.79
N LEU A 184 1.78 -6.59 -11.59
CA LEU A 184 0.94 -6.52 -10.39
C LEU A 184 0.47 -5.10 -10.05
N GLY A 185 1.25 -4.06 -10.37
CA GLY A 185 0.95 -2.68 -10.00
C GLY A 185 -0.40 -2.19 -10.55
N ARG A 186 -1.02 -1.25 -9.85
CA ARG A 186 -2.23 -0.57 -10.35
C ARG A 186 -1.93 0.16 -11.66
N CYS A 187 -2.70 -0.13 -12.70
CA CYS A 187 -2.74 0.62 -13.94
C CYS A 187 -4.07 1.38 -13.98
N ASP A 188 -4.10 2.63 -13.54
CA ASP A 188 -5.34 3.42 -13.46
C ASP A 188 -5.81 3.99 -14.80
N GLY A 189 -5.31 3.46 -15.92
CA GLY A 189 -5.93 3.70 -17.22
C GLY A 189 -7.38 3.21 -17.33
N GLY A 190 -8.01 2.80 -16.25
CA GLY A 190 -9.45 2.69 -15.99
C GLY A 190 -10.29 1.84 -16.94
N ARG A 191 -9.72 1.27 -17.99
CA ARG A 191 -10.50 0.66 -19.09
C ARG A 191 -10.52 -0.86 -19.13
N VAL A 192 -9.79 -1.55 -18.27
CA VAL A 192 -9.76 -3.02 -18.29
C VAL A 192 -10.35 -3.57 -17.00
N LYS A 193 -11.57 -4.09 -17.06
CA LYS A 193 -12.32 -4.71 -15.95
C LYS A 193 -11.60 -5.86 -15.24
N PHE A 194 -10.44 -6.29 -15.70
CA PHE A 194 -9.68 -7.46 -15.23
C PHE A 194 -8.23 -7.14 -14.86
N ASN A 195 -7.91 -5.86 -14.58
CA ASN A 195 -6.57 -5.52 -14.09
C ASN A 195 -6.45 -5.84 -12.59
N PRO A 196 -5.24 -6.25 -12.14
CA PRO A 196 -4.98 -6.44 -10.72
C PRO A 196 -5.21 -5.13 -9.95
N THR A 197 -5.50 -5.27 -8.65
CA THR A 197 -5.72 -4.13 -7.74
C THR A 197 -4.46 -3.69 -7.02
N GLY A 198 -3.36 -4.41 -7.20
CA GLY A 198 -2.10 -4.29 -6.46
C GLY A 198 -1.51 -5.68 -6.23
N GLY A 199 -0.82 -5.84 -5.11
CA GLY A 199 -0.21 -7.11 -4.69
C GLY A 199 1.29 -7.13 -4.89
N GLU A 200 1.86 -6.08 -5.48
CA GLU A 200 3.29 -5.89 -5.68
C GLU A 200 4.03 -5.86 -4.35
N GLU A 201 3.50 -5.23 -3.31
CA GLU A 201 4.10 -5.22 -1.97
C GLU A 201 4.16 -6.64 -1.37
N ALA A 202 3.08 -7.40 -1.53
CA ALA A 202 3.04 -8.76 -1.03
C ALA A 202 4.00 -9.68 -1.80
N GLU A 203 4.14 -9.48 -3.12
CA GLU A 203 5.10 -10.21 -3.96
C GLU A 203 6.53 -9.91 -3.54
N LEU A 204 6.91 -8.63 -3.43
CA LEU A 204 8.26 -8.25 -3.02
C LEU A 204 8.60 -8.77 -1.62
N CYS A 205 7.68 -8.63 -0.66
CA CYS A 205 7.88 -9.16 0.69
C CYS A 205 8.08 -10.69 0.71
N LEU A 206 7.33 -11.44 -0.11
CA LEU A 206 7.51 -12.88 -0.26
C LEU A 206 8.85 -13.22 -0.94
N ARG A 207 9.26 -12.44 -1.93
CA ARG A 207 10.55 -12.54 -2.61
C ARG A 207 11.71 -12.33 -1.64
N ILE A 208 11.60 -11.31 -0.76
CA ILE A 208 12.56 -11.06 0.34
C ILE A 208 12.65 -12.29 1.24
N LYS A 209 11.53 -12.75 1.80
CA LYS A 209 11.53 -13.90 2.75
C LYS A 209 12.03 -15.20 2.13
N THR A 210 11.91 -15.35 0.83
CA THR A 210 12.40 -16.55 0.12
C THR A 210 13.89 -16.50 -0.13
N ASN A 211 14.42 -15.35 -0.58
CA ASN A 211 15.81 -15.22 -1.00
C ASN A 211 16.74 -14.70 0.11
N MET A 212 16.16 -14.11 1.16
CA MET A 212 16.84 -13.58 2.34
C MET A 212 16.18 -14.14 3.61
N PRO A 213 16.33 -15.44 3.93
CA PRO A 213 15.52 -16.15 4.95
C PRO A 213 15.68 -15.57 6.37
N ASP A 214 16.85 -15.00 6.68
CA ASP A 214 17.14 -14.38 7.99
C ASP A 214 16.61 -12.93 8.10
N SER A 215 16.06 -12.39 7.01
CA SER A 215 15.51 -11.04 6.99
C SER A 215 14.21 -10.93 7.76
N VAL A 216 13.93 -9.73 8.27
CA VAL A 216 12.67 -9.40 8.94
C VAL A 216 11.95 -8.26 8.21
N ILE A 217 10.63 -8.30 8.28
CA ILE A 217 9.72 -7.25 7.80
C ILE A 217 8.91 -6.82 9.00
N LEU A 218 9.04 -5.56 9.43
CA LEU A 218 8.54 -5.10 10.71
C LEU A 218 7.39 -4.09 10.55
N PHE A 219 6.58 -3.95 11.59
CA PHE A 219 5.49 -2.99 11.66
C PHE A 219 5.77 -1.94 12.74
N ARG A 220 5.56 -0.67 12.37
CA ARG A 220 5.70 0.50 13.24
C ARG A 220 4.37 1.26 13.30
N PRO A 221 3.49 0.95 14.26
CA PRO A 221 2.20 1.63 14.39
C PRO A 221 2.34 3.13 14.70
N GLU A 222 3.47 3.56 15.26
CA GLU A 222 3.76 4.97 15.56
C GLU A 222 4.13 5.80 14.32
N SER A 223 4.53 5.13 13.23
CA SER A 223 4.80 5.77 11.94
C SER A 223 3.50 5.92 11.18
N VAL A 224 2.87 7.09 11.25
CA VAL A 224 1.50 7.31 10.78
C VAL A 224 1.45 8.19 9.54
N VAL A 225 0.64 7.78 8.57
CA VAL A 225 0.17 8.63 7.48
C VAL A 225 -1.36 8.63 7.44
N HIS A 226 -1.94 9.77 7.10
CA HIS A 226 -3.38 9.95 6.91
C HIS A 226 -3.70 9.87 5.41
N HIS A 227 -4.34 8.78 5.00
CA HIS A 227 -4.67 8.51 3.59
C HIS A 227 -6.08 8.99 3.27
N LYS A 228 -6.22 9.89 2.30
CA LYS A 228 -7.50 10.49 1.90
C LYS A 228 -8.37 9.47 1.16
N VAL A 229 -9.58 9.27 1.67
CA VAL A 229 -10.58 8.43 1.02
C VAL A 229 -11.47 9.30 0.16
N THR A 230 -11.38 9.16 -1.16
CA THR A 230 -12.25 9.92 -2.07
C THR A 230 -13.72 9.49 -1.92
N SER A 231 -14.67 10.39 -2.21
CA SER A 231 -16.10 10.06 -2.19
C SER A 231 -16.44 8.87 -3.09
N GLN A 232 -15.70 8.67 -4.18
CA GLN A 232 -15.85 7.51 -5.06
C GLN A 232 -15.45 6.21 -4.36
N ARG A 233 -14.33 6.21 -3.60
CA ARG A 233 -13.88 5.03 -2.82
C ARG A 233 -14.81 4.73 -1.64
N ALA A 234 -15.54 5.71 -1.14
CA ALA A 234 -16.53 5.59 -0.07
C ALA A 234 -17.90 5.05 -0.55
N THR A 235 -17.96 4.28 -1.64
CA THR A 235 -19.18 3.69 -2.20
C THR A 235 -19.16 2.17 -2.18
N LEU A 236 -20.33 1.54 -1.97
CA LEU A 236 -20.48 0.06 -2.07
C LEU A 236 -20.02 -0.46 -3.43
N LYS A 237 -20.32 0.27 -4.50
CA LYS A 237 -19.91 -0.10 -5.85
C LYS A 237 -18.38 -0.23 -5.95
N TYR A 238 -17.64 0.75 -5.44
CA TYR A 238 -16.17 0.70 -5.45
C TYR A 238 -15.65 -0.49 -4.65
N VAL A 239 -16.17 -0.72 -3.44
CA VAL A 239 -15.74 -1.83 -2.58
C VAL A 239 -16.00 -3.17 -3.24
N PHE A 240 -17.16 -3.37 -3.86
CA PHE A 240 -17.52 -4.60 -4.57
C PHE A 240 -16.64 -4.83 -5.81
N ASP A 241 -16.45 -3.79 -6.64
CA ASP A 241 -15.57 -3.85 -7.81
C ASP A 241 -14.13 -4.16 -7.41
N PHE A 242 -13.66 -3.57 -6.30
CA PHE A 242 -12.33 -3.84 -5.77
C PHE A 242 -12.21 -5.29 -5.29
N CYS A 243 -13.14 -5.77 -4.48
CA CYS A 243 -13.11 -7.14 -3.95
C CYS A 243 -13.14 -8.19 -5.07
N PHE A 244 -13.91 -7.96 -6.13
CA PHE A 244 -13.90 -8.84 -7.30
C PHE A 244 -12.53 -8.88 -7.98
N ARG A 245 -11.93 -7.71 -8.26
CA ARG A 245 -10.59 -7.60 -8.88
C ARG A 245 -9.50 -8.14 -7.97
N GLU A 246 -9.62 -7.95 -6.65
CA GLU A 246 -8.70 -8.51 -5.66
C GLU A 246 -8.67 -10.04 -5.73
N GLY A 247 -9.81 -10.69 -5.97
CA GLY A 247 -9.86 -12.12 -6.24
C GLY A 247 -9.01 -12.51 -7.46
N ILE A 248 -9.09 -11.74 -8.55
CA ILE A 248 -8.26 -11.94 -9.75
C ILE A 248 -6.78 -11.75 -9.44
N THR A 249 -6.44 -10.68 -8.70
CA THR A 249 -5.07 -10.39 -8.24
C THR A 249 -4.48 -11.57 -7.48
N ARG A 250 -5.24 -12.18 -6.56
CA ARG A 250 -4.80 -13.35 -5.79
C ARG A 250 -4.55 -14.59 -6.65
N ALA A 251 -5.33 -14.79 -7.69
CA ALA A 251 -5.10 -15.87 -8.65
C ALA A 251 -3.79 -15.65 -9.44
N MET A 252 -3.51 -14.43 -9.84
CA MET A 252 -2.28 -14.03 -10.51
C MET A 252 -1.07 -14.13 -9.58
N MET A 253 -1.18 -13.60 -8.36
CA MET A 253 -0.17 -13.72 -7.32
C MET A 253 0.23 -15.17 -7.07
N ARG A 254 -0.76 -16.07 -6.98
CA ARG A 254 -0.48 -17.51 -6.81
C ARG A 254 0.44 -18.05 -7.90
N LYS A 255 0.24 -17.65 -9.17
CA LYS A 255 1.08 -18.08 -10.29
C LYS A 255 2.49 -17.51 -10.20
N ILE A 256 2.62 -16.22 -9.85
CA ILE A 256 3.92 -15.55 -9.72
C ILE A 256 4.70 -16.14 -8.54
N VAL A 257 4.07 -16.23 -7.38
CA VAL A 257 4.71 -16.64 -6.12
C VAL A 257 4.95 -18.15 -6.03
N SER A 258 4.22 -18.98 -6.82
CA SER A 258 4.50 -20.42 -6.88
C SER A 258 5.94 -20.73 -7.28
N ARG A 259 6.62 -19.78 -7.95
CA ARG A 259 8.05 -19.87 -8.29
C ARG A 259 8.96 -19.87 -7.06
N TYR A 260 8.47 -19.37 -5.93
CA TYR A 260 9.23 -19.24 -4.67
C TYR A 260 8.96 -20.37 -3.67
N GLY A 261 8.14 -21.36 -4.02
CA GLY A 261 7.87 -22.53 -3.17
C GLY A 261 7.06 -22.25 -1.90
N GLN A 262 6.54 -21.02 -1.73
CA GLN A 262 5.74 -20.63 -0.56
C GLN A 262 4.25 -20.75 -0.81
N ASN A 263 3.44 -20.86 0.27
CA ASN A 263 2.00 -20.80 0.19
C ASN A 263 1.52 -19.33 0.17
N PRO A 264 1.21 -18.77 -1.01
CA PRO A 264 0.86 -17.36 -1.14
C PRO A 264 -0.48 -17.00 -0.48
N LEU A 265 -1.32 -17.99 -0.15
CA LEU A 265 -2.67 -17.79 0.40
C LEU A 265 -2.78 -18.03 1.92
N ALA A 266 -1.66 -18.20 2.63
CA ALA A 266 -1.70 -18.46 4.07
C ALA A 266 -2.37 -17.34 4.87
N ALA A 267 -2.05 -16.07 4.53
CA ALA A 267 -2.65 -14.92 5.20
C ALA A 267 -4.13 -14.73 4.87
N GLU A 268 -4.52 -15.07 3.65
CA GLU A 268 -5.90 -15.05 3.19
C GLU A 268 -6.76 -16.07 3.93
N ASN A 269 -6.23 -17.27 4.14
CA ASN A 269 -6.91 -18.29 4.94
C ASN A 269 -7.08 -17.83 6.40
N LEU A 270 -6.09 -17.17 6.97
CA LEU A 270 -6.18 -16.60 8.32
C LEU A 270 -7.22 -15.46 8.37
N PHE A 271 -7.23 -14.58 7.37
CA PHE A 271 -8.20 -13.51 7.25
C PHE A 271 -9.64 -14.06 7.17
N LEU A 272 -9.87 -15.05 6.30
CA LEU A 272 -11.17 -15.70 6.15
C LEU A 272 -11.61 -16.38 7.46
N ARG A 273 -10.73 -17.13 8.11
CA ARG A 273 -11.01 -17.75 9.41
C ARG A 273 -11.44 -16.70 10.44
N ARG A 274 -10.75 -15.58 10.54
CA ARG A 274 -11.07 -14.49 11.48
C ARG A 274 -12.42 -13.83 11.17
N LEU A 275 -12.75 -13.60 9.89
CA LEU A 275 -14.07 -13.09 9.51
C LEU A 275 -15.18 -14.03 9.95
N LEU A 276 -15.02 -15.34 9.70
CA LEU A 276 -16.05 -16.34 10.01
C LEU A 276 -16.14 -16.63 11.51
N SER A 277 -15.04 -16.69 12.24
CA SER A 277 -15.02 -17.07 13.65
C SER A 277 -15.21 -15.90 14.62
N THR A 278 -14.94 -14.68 14.21
CA THR A 278 -14.94 -13.52 15.13
C THR A 278 -15.80 -12.36 14.61
N SER A 279 -15.55 -11.88 13.41
CA SER A 279 -16.16 -10.67 12.90
C SER A 279 -17.66 -10.79 12.65
N ILE A 280 -18.06 -11.83 11.93
CA ILE A 280 -19.51 -12.13 11.67
C ILE A 280 -20.23 -12.47 12.97
N PRO A 281 -19.77 -13.42 13.82
CA PRO A 281 -20.45 -13.71 15.07
C PRO A 281 -20.58 -12.51 16.02
N ARG A 282 -19.57 -11.66 16.11
CA ARG A 282 -19.62 -10.42 16.92
C ARG A 282 -20.77 -9.51 16.48
N ARG A 283 -20.96 -9.34 15.16
CA ARG A 283 -22.02 -8.51 14.59
C ARG A 283 -23.39 -9.17 14.74
N LEU A 284 -23.50 -10.48 14.53
CA LEU A 284 -24.75 -11.23 14.71
C LEU A 284 -25.23 -11.25 16.16
N LYS A 285 -24.33 -11.26 17.16
CA LYS A 285 -24.72 -11.12 18.57
C LYS A 285 -25.44 -9.79 18.85
N ARG A 286 -25.27 -8.78 18.00
CA ARG A 286 -25.91 -7.46 18.11
C ARG A 286 -26.84 -7.21 16.90
N PHE A 287 -27.57 -8.23 16.46
CA PHE A 287 -28.46 -8.21 15.27
C PHE A 287 -29.55 -7.14 15.34
N TYR A 288 -29.92 -6.68 16.55
CA TYR A 288 -30.88 -5.58 16.77
C TYR A 288 -30.40 -4.23 16.23
N ARG A 289 -29.11 -4.08 15.89
CA ARG A 289 -28.55 -2.90 15.23
C ARG A 289 -28.54 -3.15 13.72
N LEU A 290 -29.36 -2.42 12.98
CA LEU A 290 -29.46 -2.55 11.51
C LEU A 290 -28.10 -2.48 10.81
N ALA A 291 -27.22 -1.58 11.28
CA ALA A 291 -25.86 -1.45 10.74
C ALA A 291 -25.08 -2.77 10.80
N ASN A 292 -25.21 -3.56 11.87
CA ASN A 292 -24.52 -4.84 12.00
C ASN A 292 -25.04 -5.87 10.98
N LEU A 293 -26.35 -5.92 10.73
CA LEU A 293 -26.91 -6.81 9.71
C LEU A 293 -26.45 -6.42 8.31
N VAL A 294 -26.46 -5.11 8.00
CA VAL A 294 -25.94 -4.60 6.72
C VAL A 294 -24.47 -4.95 6.56
N GLN A 295 -23.64 -4.74 7.59
CA GLN A 295 -22.22 -5.09 7.56
C GLN A 295 -21.98 -6.58 7.35
N VAL A 296 -22.77 -7.47 7.95
CA VAL A 296 -22.68 -8.92 7.68
C VAL A 296 -23.02 -9.22 6.22
N GLY A 297 -24.05 -8.57 5.66
CA GLY A 297 -24.37 -8.67 4.24
C GLY A 297 -23.22 -8.21 3.34
N VAL A 298 -22.58 -7.09 3.66
CA VAL A 298 -21.41 -6.56 2.93
C VAL A 298 -20.22 -7.51 3.01
N ILE A 299 -19.91 -8.07 4.19
CA ILE A 299 -18.84 -9.08 4.34
C ILE A 299 -19.10 -10.27 3.43
N THR A 300 -20.33 -10.81 3.45
CA THR A 300 -20.70 -11.99 2.66
C THR A 300 -20.60 -11.70 1.16
N ALA A 301 -21.10 -10.55 0.72
CA ALA A 301 -21.00 -10.10 -0.68
C ALA A 301 -19.54 -9.95 -1.12
N ASN A 302 -18.71 -9.30 -0.32
CA ASN A 302 -17.28 -9.11 -0.60
C ASN A 302 -16.55 -10.46 -0.75
N LEU A 303 -16.78 -11.39 0.17
CA LEU A 303 -16.16 -12.72 0.11
C LEU A 303 -16.61 -13.49 -1.15
N SER A 304 -17.89 -13.42 -1.51
CA SER A 304 -18.44 -14.06 -2.71
C SER A 304 -17.82 -13.47 -3.99
N LEU A 305 -17.68 -12.15 -4.05
CA LEU A 305 -17.07 -11.45 -5.17
C LEU A 305 -15.56 -11.80 -5.29
N MET A 306 -14.82 -11.82 -4.17
CA MET A 306 -13.43 -12.26 -4.16
C MET A 306 -13.27 -13.71 -4.63
N ALA A 307 -14.14 -14.62 -4.18
CA ALA A 307 -14.12 -16.02 -4.62
C ALA A 307 -14.40 -16.14 -6.12
N THR A 308 -15.40 -15.42 -6.63
CA THR A 308 -15.74 -15.39 -8.07
C THR A 308 -14.60 -14.84 -8.89
N GLY A 309 -14.01 -13.71 -8.47
CA GLY A 309 -12.84 -13.13 -9.12
C GLY A 309 -11.64 -14.08 -9.13
N TYR A 310 -11.40 -14.80 -8.03
CA TYR A 310 -10.33 -15.79 -7.95
C TYR A 310 -10.52 -16.96 -8.92
N LEU A 311 -11.74 -17.51 -9.01
CA LEU A 311 -12.04 -18.60 -9.94
C LEU A 311 -11.86 -18.17 -11.41
N LEU A 312 -12.34 -16.96 -11.76
CA LEU A 312 -12.15 -16.39 -13.10
C LEU A 312 -10.68 -16.09 -13.39
N GLY A 313 -9.96 -15.54 -12.42
CA GLY A 313 -8.52 -15.28 -12.54
C GLY A 313 -7.73 -16.58 -12.75
N ARG A 314 -8.06 -17.64 -12.04
CA ARG A 314 -7.45 -18.98 -12.25
C ARG A 314 -7.69 -19.54 -13.64
N TRP A 315 -8.84 -19.29 -14.22
CA TRP A 315 -9.15 -19.69 -15.58
C TRP A 315 -8.36 -18.87 -16.62
N LYS A 316 -8.29 -17.55 -16.41
CA LYS A 316 -7.58 -16.61 -17.31
C LYS A 316 -6.06 -16.78 -17.29
N TYR A 317 -5.47 -17.07 -16.14
CA TYR A 317 -4.01 -17.14 -15.92
C TYR A 317 -3.50 -18.59 -15.73
N ARG A 318 -4.18 -19.57 -16.31
CA ARG A 318 -3.72 -20.97 -16.36
C ARG A 318 -2.36 -21.13 -16.99
#